data_21eb32272a84b8fcc984ebbfe4dca79b
#
_entry.id   21eb32272a84b8fcc984ebbfe4dca79b
#
_cell.length_a   1.000
_cell.length_b   1.000
_cell.length_c   1.000
_cell.angle_alpha   90.00
_cell.angle_beta   90.00
_cell.angle_gamma   90.00
#
_symmetry.space_group_name_H-M   'P 1'
#
loop_
_entity.id
_entity.type
_entity.pdbx_description
1 polymer ?
#
loop_
_entity_poly.entity_id
_entity_poly.type
_entity_poly.pdbx_seq_one_letter_code
_entity_poly.pdbx_strand_id
1 'polypeptide(L)'
;MDGNISDILIEFDPKGSLATTHKSQGSDMGLFGGFLGWEAYDERLPKAEDDINTVGIKVSFVIVDINADHPNTYKITLSNCKEIREMTAISTGGGMIEVIEIDKAKVSIQGDYHETLIYCESTKEIEKYVNEIVIFDHVQVHKGNVDFIEIKSQAPLDDTILEELRSLEAVLFIKQMSPVLPVLSRNDLKVPFITCEEMFEYNKDEKLALWELAVRYESIRGNISAGEVFERMRGIVRIMQSSIEQGLKGTKYKDRILGSQSPKFKKMNDEGKLVDGNVLNKIVMYVSAMMEVKSSMGVIVAAPTAGSCGALPGAVLGTANSMNLSEDEAVQAMLAAGLIGIFIAAHSTFAAEVGGCQAECGSGSSMAAAAIVGLANGSLEQSIAAASVALQNSLGMICDPIANRVEAPCLGKNVMAASNALSCANMALADYDHLIPLDEVIDTMYQVGNSIPNTLRCTNLGGLSITKTAKELELKLESQQFFKSC
;
A
#
# COMPACT_ATOMS: atom_id res chain seq x y z
N MET A 1 23.73 1.11 -13.49
CA MET A 1 24.66 0.30 -14.30
C MET A 1 25.15 1.12 -15.47
N ASP A 2 26.38 0.89 -15.89
CA ASP A 2 26.89 1.44 -17.14
C ASP A 2 26.52 0.50 -18.30
N GLY A 3 25.70 0.99 -19.22
CA GLY A 3 25.15 0.22 -20.35
C GLY A 3 23.81 -0.46 -20.03
N ASN A 4 23.34 -1.27 -21.00
CA ASN A 4 22.05 -1.95 -20.89
C ASN A 4 22.15 -3.17 -19.95
N ILE A 5 21.13 -3.41 -19.16
CA ILE A 5 20.97 -4.63 -18.37
C ILE A 5 20.71 -5.80 -19.34
N SER A 6 21.40 -6.93 -19.13
CA SER A 6 21.17 -8.17 -19.89
C SER A 6 20.38 -9.20 -19.08
N ASP A 7 20.74 -9.33 -17.80
CA ASP A 7 20.16 -10.35 -16.94
C ASP A 7 19.75 -9.75 -15.58
N ILE A 8 18.62 -10.23 -15.07
CA ILE A 8 18.09 -9.87 -13.75
C ILE A 8 17.78 -11.17 -13.02
N LEU A 9 18.37 -11.35 -11.84
CA LEU A 9 18.03 -12.42 -10.91
C LEU A 9 17.30 -11.81 -9.71
N ILE A 10 16.14 -12.37 -9.38
CA ILE A 10 15.33 -11.99 -8.23
C ILE A 10 15.19 -13.20 -7.32
N GLU A 11 15.65 -13.05 -6.08
CA GLU A 11 15.65 -14.09 -5.06
C GLU A 11 14.64 -13.70 -3.97
N PHE A 12 13.67 -14.57 -3.67
CA PHE A 12 12.69 -14.39 -2.59
C PHE A 12 12.98 -15.33 -1.44
N ASP A 13 12.88 -14.82 -0.20
CA ASP A 13 12.96 -15.65 1.01
C ASP A 13 11.74 -16.59 1.10
N PRO A 14 11.91 -17.89 1.36
CA PRO A 14 10.82 -18.86 1.41
C PRO A 14 9.82 -18.64 2.56
N LYS A 15 10.18 -17.88 3.58
CA LYS A 15 9.33 -17.61 4.75
C LYS A 15 8.26 -16.55 4.45
N GLY A 16 8.45 -15.73 3.41
CA GLY A 16 7.56 -14.65 3.04
C GLY A 16 6.45 -15.06 2.07
N SER A 17 5.41 -14.26 1.98
CA SER A 17 4.31 -14.44 1.03
C SER A 17 4.77 -14.27 -0.42
N LEU A 18 5.76 -13.43 -0.70
CA LEU A 18 6.31 -13.20 -2.03
C LEU A 18 6.77 -14.50 -2.69
N ALA A 19 7.35 -15.44 -1.93
CA ALA A 19 7.80 -16.74 -2.46
C ALA A 19 6.69 -17.51 -3.20
N THR A 20 5.45 -17.37 -2.77
CA THR A 20 4.29 -18.09 -3.34
C THR A 20 3.32 -17.19 -4.10
N THR A 21 3.39 -15.87 -3.93
CA THR A 21 2.38 -14.95 -4.43
C THR A 21 2.88 -13.95 -5.48
N HIS A 22 4.20 -13.81 -5.68
CA HIS A 22 4.79 -12.79 -6.54
C HIS A 22 4.14 -12.74 -7.94
N LYS A 23 3.96 -13.88 -8.59
CA LYS A 23 3.33 -13.96 -9.91
C LYS A 23 1.82 -13.73 -9.84
N SER A 24 1.15 -14.38 -8.89
CA SER A 24 -0.33 -14.38 -8.81
C SER A 24 -0.92 -13.07 -8.33
N GLN A 25 -0.14 -12.25 -7.63
CA GLN A 25 -0.58 -10.97 -7.07
C GLN A 25 0.00 -9.75 -7.80
N GLY A 26 0.76 -9.97 -8.88
CA GLY A 26 1.24 -8.91 -9.75
C GLY A 26 2.54 -8.24 -9.32
N SER A 27 3.27 -8.79 -8.32
CA SER A 27 4.60 -8.27 -7.95
C SER A 27 5.58 -8.34 -9.12
N ASP A 28 5.53 -9.42 -9.91
CA ASP A 28 6.35 -9.56 -11.12
C ASP A 28 6.09 -8.45 -12.13
N MET A 29 4.80 -8.11 -12.35
CA MET A 29 4.43 -7.00 -13.26
C MET A 29 5.03 -5.67 -12.80
N GLY A 30 4.95 -5.40 -11.48
CA GLY A 30 5.52 -4.20 -10.88
C GLY A 30 7.05 -4.15 -11.06
N LEU A 31 7.74 -5.25 -10.81
CA LEU A 31 9.18 -5.36 -11.01
C LEU A 31 9.57 -5.17 -12.48
N PHE A 32 8.91 -5.87 -13.40
CA PHE A 32 9.16 -5.70 -14.84
C PHE A 32 8.89 -4.26 -15.30
N GLY A 33 7.77 -3.67 -14.87
CA GLY A 33 7.45 -2.27 -15.17
C GLY A 33 8.51 -1.31 -14.65
N GLY A 34 8.97 -1.50 -13.41
CA GLY A 34 10.04 -0.70 -12.83
C GLY A 34 11.37 -0.83 -13.58
N PHE A 35 11.75 -2.02 -14.04
CA PHE A 35 12.94 -2.21 -14.89
C PHE A 35 12.80 -1.57 -16.27
N LEU A 36 11.56 -1.42 -16.77
CA LEU A 36 11.24 -0.71 -18.01
C LEU A 36 11.09 0.81 -17.81
N GLY A 37 11.20 1.31 -16.57
CA GLY A 37 11.03 2.72 -16.24
C GLY A 37 9.58 3.19 -16.23
N TRP A 38 8.63 2.29 -15.95
CA TRP A 38 7.20 2.62 -15.88
C TRP A 38 6.78 2.91 -14.46
N GLU A 39 5.82 3.81 -14.33
CA GLU A 39 5.19 4.15 -13.05
C GLU A 39 4.20 3.07 -12.60
N ALA A 40 3.92 3.01 -11.29
CA ALA A 40 3.04 2.02 -10.68
C ALA A 40 1.58 2.08 -11.17
N TYR A 41 1.17 3.19 -11.80
CA TYR A 41 -0.16 3.41 -12.39
C TYR A 41 -0.17 3.29 -13.92
N ASP A 42 0.92 2.81 -14.54
CA ASP A 42 0.98 2.66 -16.00
C ASP A 42 0.05 1.53 -16.46
N GLU A 43 -0.87 1.84 -17.37
CA GLU A 43 -1.84 0.89 -17.90
C GLU A 43 -1.21 -0.26 -18.71
N ARG A 44 0.07 -0.15 -19.07
CA ARG A 44 0.84 -1.19 -19.79
C ARG A 44 1.33 -2.30 -18.84
N LEU A 45 1.33 -2.10 -17.53
CA LEU A 45 1.83 -3.09 -16.55
C LEU A 45 1.37 -4.53 -16.80
N PRO A 46 0.12 -4.83 -17.21
CA PRO A 46 -0.28 -6.20 -17.55
C PRO A 46 0.47 -6.84 -18.71
N LYS A 47 1.24 -6.07 -19.48
CA LYS A 47 2.09 -6.53 -20.60
C LYS A 47 3.60 -6.47 -20.27
N ALA A 48 3.96 -6.08 -19.06
CA ALA A 48 5.34 -5.81 -18.70
C ALA A 48 6.26 -7.04 -18.90
N GLU A 49 5.74 -8.28 -18.70
CA GLU A 49 6.49 -9.51 -18.96
C GLU A 49 6.79 -9.69 -20.47
N ASP A 50 5.83 -9.41 -21.33
CA ASP A 50 6.03 -9.49 -22.79
C ASP A 50 7.00 -8.41 -23.26
N ASP A 51 6.85 -7.19 -22.74
CA ASP A 51 7.64 -6.04 -23.15
C ASP A 51 9.11 -6.16 -22.67
N ILE A 52 9.38 -6.64 -21.45
CA ILE A 52 10.75 -6.84 -20.97
C ILE A 52 11.49 -7.93 -21.76
N ASN A 53 10.77 -9.01 -22.15
CA ASN A 53 11.31 -10.02 -23.02
C ASN A 53 11.63 -9.47 -24.42
N THR A 54 10.81 -8.56 -24.94
CA THR A 54 11.02 -7.92 -26.25
C THR A 54 12.25 -7.01 -26.25
N VAL A 55 12.56 -6.36 -25.12
CA VAL A 55 13.80 -5.56 -24.96
C VAL A 55 15.04 -6.45 -24.83
N GLY A 56 14.85 -7.77 -24.67
CA GLY A 56 15.94 -8.75 -24.59
C GLY A 56 16.59 -8.88 -23.22
N ILE A 57 15.92 -8.43 -22.15
CA ILE A 57 16.36 -8.60 -20.76
C ILE A 57 15.85 -9.96 -20.25
N LYS A 58 16.79 -10.80 -19.79
CA LYS A 58 16.44 -12.10 -19.19
C LYS A 58 16.17 -11.91 -17.70
N VAL A 59 14.95 -12.23 -17.25
CA VAL A 59 14.59 -12.19 -15.83
C VAL A 59 14.41 -13.61 -15.30
N SER A 60 14.97 -13.89 -14.12
CA SER A 60 14.87 -15.18 -13.44
C SER A 60 14.45 -14.97 -11.98
N PHE A 61 13.51 -15.80 -11.51
CA PHE A 61 13.05 -15.83 -10.13
C PHE A 61 13.51 -17.10 -9.44
N VAL A 62 14.02 -16.98 -8.22
CA VAL A 62 14.49 -18.12 -7.40
C VAL A 62 13.95 -17.95 -5.98
N ILE A 63 13.46 -19.07 -5.43
CA ILE A 63 13.06 -19.13 -4.01
C ILE A 63 14.23 -19.77 -3.25
N VAL A 64 14.86 -18.99 -2.38
CA VAL A 64 16.06 -19.43 -1.65
C VAL A 64 16.12 -18.78 -0.27
N ASP A 65 16.57 -19.53 0.74
CA ASP A 65 16.80 -18.98 2.07
C ASP A 65 17.98 -18.00 2.01
N ILE A 66 17.67 -16.71 2.07
CA ILE A 66 18.66 -15.62 2.10
C ILE A 66 19.05 -15.24 3.52
N ASN A 67 18.60 -16.01 4.52
CA ASN A 67 18.85 -15.79 5.95
C ASN A 67 18.42 -14.39 6.40
N ALA A 68 17.26 -13.94 5.95
CA ALA A 68 16.73 -12.61 6.23
C ALA A 68 15.97 -12.57 7.56
N ASP A 69 16.04 -11.42 8.24
CA ASP A 69 15.26 -11.14 9.45
C ASP A 69 13.79 -10.89 9.15
N HIS A 70 13.49 -10.23 8.02
CA HIS A 70 12.13 -9.96 7.59
C HIS A 70 11.66 -11.01 6.56
N PRO A 71 10.48 -11.64 6.74
CA PRO A 71 10.02 -12.74 5.87
C PRO A 71 9.83 -12.35 4.40
N ASN A 72 9.38 -11.12 4.12
CA ASN A 72 9.21 -10.63 2.73
C ASN A 72 10.45 -9.86 2.25
N THR A 73 11.62 -10.43 2.50
CA THR A 73 12.88 -9.93 1.92
C THR A 73 13.09 -10.50 0.52
N TYR A 74 13.60 -9.68 -0.37
CA TYR A 74 14.00 -10.09 -1.70
C TYR A 74 15.28 -9.39 -2.12
N LYS A 75 16.10 -10.11 -2.88
CA LYS A 75 17.35 -9.62 -3.43
C LYS A 75 17.24 -9.54 -4.95
N ILE A 76 17.69 -8.42 -5.52
CA ILE A 76 17.74 -8.19 -6.96
C ILE A 76 19.21 -8.08 -7.37
N THR A 77 19.62 -8.90 -8.30
CA THR A 77 20.94 -8.83 -8.94
C THR A 77 20.76 -8.43 -10.40
N LEU A 78 21.33 -7.31 -10.78
CA LEU A 78 21.37 -6.79 -12.15
C LEU A 78 22.74 -7.06 -12.73
N SER A 79 22.82 -7.59 -13.93
CA SER A 79 24.10 -7.85 -14.59
C SER A 79 24.12 -7.51 -16.07
N ASN A 80 25.30 -7.20 -16.57
CA ASN A 80 25.65 -7.10 -17.97
C ASN A 80 27.11 -7.55 -18.18
N CYS A 81 27.67 -7.39 -19.39
CA CYS A 81 29.06 -7.81 -19.70
C CYS A 81 30.14 -7.00 -18.97
N LYS A 82 29.79 -5.89 -18.26
CA LYS A 82 30.75 -5.00 -17.62
C LYS A 82 30.70 -5.06 -16.09
N GLU A 83 29.51 -5.16 -15.52
CA GLU A 83 29.33 -5.02 -14.06
C GLU A 83 28.15 -5.83 -13.53
N ILE A 84 28.16 -6.04 -12.21
CA ILE A 84 27.08 -6.64 -11.43
C ILE A 84 26.72 -5.64 -10.33
N ARG A 85 25.39 -5.44 -10.12
CA ARG A 85 24.83 -4.62 -9.05
C ARG A 85 23.83 -5.42 -8.25
N GLU A 86 23.83 -5.25 -6.95
CA GLU A 86 22.95 -5.95 -6.03
C GLU A 86 22.14 -4.97 -5.19
N MET A 87 20.89 -5.31 -4.94
CA MET A 87 20.01 -4.57 -4.06
C MET A 87 19.18 -5.56 -3.23
N THR A 88 19.06 -5.31 -1.93
CA THR A 88 18.15 -6.06 -1.07
C THR A 88 17.06 -5.12 -0.57
N ALA A 89 15.82 -5.55 -0.69
CA ALA A 89 14.66 -4.81 -0.21
C ALA A 89 13.72 -5.70 0.58
N ILE A 90 12.88 -5.08 1.40
CA ILE A 90 11.78 -5.72 2.12
C ILE A 90 10.45 -5.12 1.66
N SER A 91 9.42 -5.96 1.58
CA SER A 91 8.04 -5.49 1.45
C SER A 91 7.46 -5.33 2.86
N THR A 92 7.12 -4.10 3.22
CA THR A 92 6.59 -3.76 4.55
C THR A 92 5.07 -3.85 4.64
N GLY A 93 4.43 -4.30 3.56
CA GLY A 93 2.98 -4.42 3.43
C GLY A 93 2.32 -3.20 2.79
N GLY A 94 1.08 -3.36 2.33
CA GLY A 94 0.32 -2.26 1.73
C GLY A 94 0.87 -1.70 0.41
N GLY A 95 1.79 -2.40 -0.24
CA GLY A 95 2.50 -1.91 -1.42
C GLY A 95 3.76 -1.09 -1.11
N MET A 96 4.09 -0.92 0.17
CA MET A 96 5.30 -0.22 0.61
C MET A 96 6.50 -1.15 0.58
N ILE A 97 7.65 -0.56 0.28
CA ILE A 97 8.96 -1.24 0.30
C ILE A 97 9.99 -0.39 1.04
N GLU A 98 11.03 -1.05 1.53
CA GLU A 98 12.24 -0.40 1.99
C GLU A 98 13.45 -1.08 1.34
N VAL A 99 14.33 -0.32 0.71
CA VAL A 99 15.64 -0.81 0.28
C VAL A 99 16.57 -0.74 1.48
N ILE A 100 17.08 -1.90 1.89
CA ILE A 100 17.90 -2.05 3.09
C ILE A 100 19.39 -2.28 2.80
N GLU A 101 19.73 -2.60 1.56
CA GLU A 101 21.11 -2.79 1.15
C GLU A 101 21.29 -2.51 -0.35
N ILE A 102 22.38 -1.82 -0.73
CA ILE A 102 22.82 -1.60 -2.10
C ILE A 102 24.31 -1.94 -2.18
N ASP A 103 24.70 -2.88 -3.05
CA ASP A 103 26.11 -3.27 -3.27
C ASP A 103 26.87 -3.54 -1.95
N LYS A 104 26.23 -4.24 -1.01
CA LYS A 104 26.70 -4.54 0.37
C LYS A 104 26.73 -3.35 1.34
N ALA A 105 26.37 -2.17 0.91
CA ALA A 105 26.20 -1.04 1.80
C ALA A 105 24.79 -1.06 2.43
N LYS A 106 24.69 -0.98 3.75
CA LYS A 106 23.43 -0.85 4.45
C LYS A 106 22.84 0.54 4.23
N VAL A 107 21.59 0.59 3.83
CA VAL A 107 20.82 1.82 3.60
C VAL A 107 19.43 1.70 4.21
N SER A 108 18.67 2.79 4.24
CA SER A 108 17.24 2.80 4.54
C SER A 108 16.56 3.79 3.60
N ILE A 109 16.04 3.27 2.48
CA ILE A 109 15.40 4.07 1.43
C ILE A 109 13.97 3.61 1.31
N GLN A 110 13.03 4.50 1.67
CA GLN A 110 11.58 4.22 1.72
C GLN A 110 10.78 5.00 0.66
N GLY A 111 11.47 5.78 -0.18
CA GLY A 111 10.83 6.60 -1.21
C GLY A 111 10.13 7.85 -0.67
N ASP A 112 10.59 8.36 0.45
CA ASP A 112 10.06 9.49 1.19
C ASP A 112 10.93 10.77 1.10
N TYR A 113 12.04 10.69 0.36
CA TYR A 113 12.93 11.81 0.02
C TYR A 113 13.27 11.82 -1.48
N HIS A 114 13.76 12.95 -1.95
CA HIS A 114 14.63 12.97 -3.12
C HIS A 114 15.99 12.44 -2.68
N GLU A 115 16.43 11.34 -3.26
CA GLU A 115 17.68 10.66 -2.90
C GLU A 115 18.73 10.90 -3.97
N THR A 116 19.94 11.26 -3.56
CA THR A 116 21.10 11.35 -4.46
C THR A 116 22.23 10.50 -3.89
N LEU A 117 22.66 9.49 -4.64
CA LEU A 117 23.77 8.61 -4.30
C LEU A 117 24.98 8.99 -5.12
N ILE A 118 26.04 9.49 -4.47
CA ILE A 118 27.31 9.91 -5.10
C ILE A 118 28.35 8.83 -4.85
N TYR A 119 28.60 8.00 -5.85
CA TYR A 119 29.65 6.97 -5.80
C TYR A 119 31.00 7.61 -6.05
N CYS A 120 31.97 7.37 -5.16
CA CYS A 120 33.25 8.06 -5.20
C CYS A 120 34.40 7.23 -4.65
N GLU A 121 35.64 7.57 -5.07
CA GLU A 121 36.88 6.95 -4.57
C GLU A 121 37.28 7.49 -3.20
N SER A 122 36.92 8.76 -2.90
CA SER A 122 37.24 9.45 -1.64
C SER A 122 36.00 10.08 -1.03
N THR A 123 35.37 9.37 -0.10
CA THR A 123 34.14 9.85 0.56
C THR A 123 34.38 11.10 1.41
N LYS A 124 35.55 11.24 2.05
CA LYS A 124 35.86 12.39 2.93
C LYS A 124 35.92 13.71 2.18
N GLU A 125 36.47 13.71 0.98
CA GLU A 125 36.58 14.89 0.14
C GLU A 125 35.20 15.34 -0.33
N ILE A 126 34.42 14.41 -0.85
CA ILE A 126 33.08 14.68 -1.37
C ILE A 126 32.09 15.05 -0.25
N GLU A 127 32.17 14.38 0.92
CA GLU A 127 31.33 14.71 2.08
C GLU A 127 31.59 16.18 2.54
N LYS A 128 32.83 16.60 2.58
CA LYS A 128 33.18 17.99 2.90
C LYS A 128 32.55 18.96 1.90
N TYR A 129 32.74 18.68 0.61
CA TYR A 129 32.20 19.51 -0.47
C TYR A 129 30.66 19.58 -0.41
N VAL A 130 29.98 18.44 -0.22
CA VAL A 130 28.51 18.37 -0.08
C VAL A 130 28.03 19.21 1.10
N ASN A 131 28.69 19.11 2.27
CA ASN A 131 28.32 19.89 3.45
C ASN A 131 28.49 21.42 3.28
N GLU A 132 29.32 21.85 2.34
CA GLU A 132 29.57 23.28 2.08
C GLU A 132 28.55 23.87 1.08
N ILE A 133 28.04 23.09 0.12
CA ILE A 133 27.27 23.63 -1.02
C ILE A 133 25.86 23.11 -1.15
N VAL A 134 25.53 21.95 -0.57
CA VAL A 134 24.23 21.30 -0.75
C VAL A 134 23.33 21.59 0.44
N ILE A 135 22.06 21.90 0.16
CA ILE A 135 20.99 21.93 1.17
C ILE A 135 20.37 20.54 1.23
N PHE A 136 20.41 19.92 2.40
CA PHE A 136 19.93 18.56 2.60
C PHE A 136 19.27 18.38 3.97
N ASP A 137 18.44 17.34 4.11
CA ASP A 137 17.92 16.87 5.39
C ASP A 137 18.91 15.91 6.07
N HIS A 138 19.41 14.93 5.32
CA HIS A 138 20.38 13.96 5.82
C HIS A 138 21.50 13.76 4.81
N VAL A 139 22.70 13.55 5.33
CA VAL A 139 23.85 13.11 4.57
C VAL A 139 24.50 11.94 5.32
N GLN A 140 24.79 10.85 4.61
CA GLN A 140 25.38 9.66 5.19
C GLN A 140 26.41 9.03 4.25
N VAL A 141 27.55 8.61 4.81
CA VAL A 141 28.57 7.84 4.09
C VAL A 141 28.30 6.36 4.24
N HIS A 142 28.24 5.65 3.12
CA HIS A 142 28.03 4.22 3.05
C HIS A 142 29.26 3.49 2.52
N LYS A 143 29.58 2.36 3.16
CA LYS A 143 30.67 1.47 2.79
C LYS A 143 30.12 0.21 2.14
N GLY A 144 30.50 -0.03 0.88
CA GLY A 144 30.03 -1.14 0.09
C GLY A 144 31.09 -1.66 -0.88
N ASN A 145 30.67 -2.29 -1.97
CA ASN A 145 31.59 -2.68 -3.05
C ASN A 145 32.26 -1.45 -3.68
N VAL A 146 31.50 -0.37 -3.79
CA VAL A 146 31.98 0.99 -4.06
C VAL A 146 31.38 1.87 -3.00
N ASP A 147 32.19 2.70 -2.37
CA ASP A 147 31.72 3.64 -1.35
C ASP A 147 30.89 4.74 -1.98
N PHE A 148 29.86 5.21 -1.26
CA PHE A 148 29.06 6.33 -1.73
C PHE A 148 28.55 7.20 -0.59
N ILE A 149 28.12 8.40 -0.95
CA ILE A 149 27.44 9.35 -0.07
C ILE A 149 25.98 9.38 -0.50
N GLU A 150 25.09 9.15 0.44
CA GLU A 150 23.65 9.31 0.32
C GLU A 150 23.26 10.70 0.80
N ILE A 151 22.50 11.42 -0.01
CA ILE A 151 21.92 12.72 0.31
C ILE A 151 20.40 12.57 0.23
N LYS A 152 19.69 12.88 1.32
CA LYS A 152 18.23 12.98 1.37
C LYS A 152 17.81 14.44 1.44
N SER A 153 16.89 14.85 0.57
CA SER A 153 16.47 16.25 0.45
C SER A 153 14.99 16.39 0.09
N GLN A 154 14.43 17.58 0.38
CA GLN A 154 13.04 17.93 0.07
C GLN A 154 12.79 18.22 -1.42
N ALA A 155 13.86 18.50 -2.15
CA ALA A 155 13.84 18.79 -3.58
C ALA A 155 15.00 18.07 -4.28
N PRO A 156 14.89 17.78 -5.57
CA PRO A 156 16.02 17.25 -6.32
C PRO A 156 17.18 18.25 -6.27
N LEU A 157 18.42 17.75 -6.27
CA LEU A 157 19.58 18.62 -6.39
C LEU A 157 19.55 19.38 -7.73
N ASP A 158 19.94 20.64 -7.67
CA ASP A 158 20.02 21.51 -8.85
C ASP A 158 21.03 20.93 -9.87
N ASP A 159 20.70 21.05 -11.15
CA ASP A 159 21.55 20.56 -12.24
C ASP A 159 22.95 21.17 -12.19
N THR A 160 23.08 22.43 -11.78
CA THR A 160 24.37 23.09 -11.62
C THR A 160 25.22 22.39 -10.56
N ILE A 161 24.64 22.05 -9.41
CA ILE A 161 25.32 21.31 -8.33
C ILE A 161 25.71 19.91 -8.82
N LEU A 162 24.81 19.25 -9.58
CA LEU A 162 25.11 17.94 -10.14
C LEU A 162 26.25 17.95 -11.14
N GLU A 163 26.33 18.99 -11.99
CA GLU A 163 27.44 19.19 -12.93
C GLU A 163 28.77 19.46 -12.19
N GLU A 164 28.73 20.29 -11.17
CA GLU A 164 29.92 20.54 -10.31
C GLU A 164 30.37 19.23 -9.64
N LEU A 165 29.48 18.47 -9.02
CA LEU A 165 29.81 17.18 -8.40
C LEU A 165 30.37 16.18 -9.42
N ARG A 166 29.82 16.09 -10.63
CA ARG A 166 30.34 15.23 -11.70
C ARG A 166 31.73 15.64 -12.19
N SER A 167 32.08 16.91 -12.04
CA SER A 167 33.38 17.43 -12.46
C SER A 167 34.51 17.09 -11.47
N LEU A 168 34.19 16.66 -10.25
CA LEU A 168 35.17 16.27 -9.24
C LEU A 168 35.84 14.94 -9.60
N GLU A 169 37.16 14.89 -9.62
CA GLU A 169 37.94 13.70 -10.01
C GLU A 169 37.61 12.47 -9.17
N ALA A 170 37.31 12.69 -7.89
CA ALA A 170 36.95 11.62 -6.95
C ALA A 170 35.54 11.03 -7.17
N VAL A 171 34.66 11.65 -7.98
CA VAL A 171 33.28 11.17 -8.25
C VAL A 171 33.29 10.22 -9.45
N LEU A 172 32.83 8.99 -9.22
CA LEU A 172 32.74 7.97 -10.26
C LEU A 172 31.44 8.12 -11.07
N PHE A 173 30.31 8.22 -10.39
CA PHE A 173 28.98 8.46 -10.98
C PHE A 173 27.98 8.86 -9.91
N ILE A 174 26.85 9.44 -10.33
CA ILE A 174 25.76 9.88 -9.47
C ILE A 174 24.46 9.18 -9.90
N LYS A 175 23.69 8.71 -8.93
CA LYS A 175 22.32 8.20 -9.11
C LYS A 175 21.35 9.08 -8.35
N GLN A 176 20.19 9.33 -8.97
CA GLN A 176 19.10 10.06 -8.34
C GLN A 176 17.84 9.23 -8.36
N MET A 177 17.07 9.34 -7.30
CA MET A 177 15.76 8.69 -7.14
C MET A 177 14.74 9.74 -6.69
N SER A 178 13.60 9.75 -7.36
CA SER A 178 12.46 10.57 -6.96
C SER A 178 11.65 9.87 -5.85
N PRO A 179 11.04 10.63 -4.95
CA PRO A 179 10.15 10.06 -3.95
C PRO A 179 8.90 9.44 -4.60
N VAL A 180 8.34 8.43 -3.94
CA VAL A 180 7.10 7.77 -4.34
C VAL A 180 5.94 8.08 -3.39
N LEU A 181 6.25 8.56 -2.18
CA LEU A 181 5.23 8.96 -1.21
C LEU A 181 4.67 10.34 -1.51
N PRO A 182 3.37 10.55 -1.31
CA PRO A 182 2.72 11.83 -1.58
C PRO A 182 3.15 12.94 -0.61
N VAL A 183 3.64 12.58 0.57
CA VAL A 183 4.16 13.54 1.57
C VAL A 183 5.56 13.09 1.96
N LEU A 184 6.53 13.98 1.82
CA LEU A 184 7.94 13.69 2.09
C LEU A 184 8.24 13.71 3.59
N SER A 185 9.25 12.97 4.00
CA SER A 185 9.86 13.03 5.34
C SER A 185 10.82 14.23 5.44
N ARG A 186 11.21 14.59 6.67
CA ARG A 186 12.10 15.72 6.97
C ARG A 186 13.02 15.35 8.14
N ASN A 187 14.20 15.98 8.22
CA ASN A 187 15.14 15.79 9.32
C ASN A 187 14.62 16.29 10.68
N ASP A 188 13.77 17.32 10.66
CA ASP A 188 13.13 17.92 11.84
C ASP A 188 11.73 17.40 12.08
N LEU A 189 11.39 16.22 11.51
CA LEU A 189 10.04 15.65 11.55
C LEU A 189 9.51 15.58 12.99
N LYS A 190 8.44 16.33 13.22
CA LYS A 190 7.65 16.32 14.44
C LYS A 190 6.21 16.12 14.07
N VAL A 191 5.57 15.19 14.75
CA VAL A 191 4.13 14.98 14.60
C VAL A 191 3.43 15.46 15.87
N PRO A 192 2.21 16.01 15.76
CA PRO A 192 1.53 16.58 16.93
C PRO A 192 1.01 15.51 17.89
N PHE A 193 0.75 14.30 17.40
CA PHE A 193 0.25 13.16 18.18
C PHE A 193 0.43 11.88 17.34
N ILE A 194 0.48 10.71 18.00
CA ILE A 194 0.63 9.42 17.33
C ILE A 194 -0.34 8.36 17.90
N THR A 195 -1.10 8.71 18.93
CA THR A 195 -2.16 7.91 19.55
C THR A 195 -3.46 8.70 19.60
N CYS A 196 -4.58 8.01 19.80
CA CYS A 196 -5.87 8.68 20.03
C CYS A 196 -5.86 9.50 21.31
N GLU A 197 -5.23 8.99 22.38
CA GLU A 197 -5.11 9.71 23.64
C GLU A 197 -4.38 11.05 23.46
N GLU A 198 -3.22 11.05 22.81
CA GLU A 198 -2.45 12.25 22.48
C GLU A 198 -3.26 13.21 21.59
N MET A 199 -4.00 12.67 20.61
CA MET A 199 -4.85 13.45 19.72
C MET A 199 -5.97 14.18 20.51
N PHE A 200 -6.63 13.50 21.45
CA PHE A 200 -7.65 14.11 22.28
C PHE A 200 -7.09 15.23 23.16
N GLU A 201 -5.92 15.02 23.78
CA GLU A 201 -5.27 16.06 24.57
C GLU A 201 -4.85 17.26 23.71
N TYR A 202 -4.29 16.99 22.51
CA TYR A 202 -3.96 18.04 21.53
C TYR A 202 -5.19 18.85 21.12
N ASN A 203 -6.34 18.21 20.93
CA ASN A 203 -7.58 18.82 20.45
C ASN A 203 -8.44 19.47 21.54
N LYS A 204 -8.04 19.42 22.80
CA LYS A 204 -8.84 19.79 23.95
C LYS A 204 -9.43 21.20 23.88
N ASP A 205 -8.65 22.16 23.40
CA ASP A 205 -9.05 23.57 23.31
C ASP A 205 -9.55 23.96 21.91
N GLU A 206 -9.06 23.30 20.84
CA GLU A 206 -9.37 23.66 19.45
C GLU A 206 -10.69 23.04 18.95
N LYS A 207 -11.08 21.87 19.46
CA LYS A 207 -12.33 21.15 19.11
C LYS A 207 -12.51 20.90 17.60
N LEU A 208 -11.42 20.57 16.94
CA LEU A 208 -11.40 20.23 15.51
C LEU A 208 -12.12 18.90 15.27
N ALA A 209 -12.72 18.75 14.09
CA ALA A 209 -13.22 17.46 13.61
C ALA A 209 -12.06 16.52 13.21
N LEU A 210 -12.32 15.22 13.11
CA LEU A 210 -11.30 14.21 12.81
C LEU A 210 -10.56 14.51 11.50
N TRP A 211 -11.24 14.95 10.45
CA TRP A 211 -10.61 15.32 9.18
C TRP A 211 -9.73 16.59 9.28
N GLU A 212 -10.08 17.54 10.12
CA GLU A 212 -9.27 18.75 10.35
C GLU A 212 -8.00 18.39 11.11
N LEU A 213 -8.08 17.46 12.06
CA LEU A 213 -6.93 16.89 12.75
C LEU A 213 -6.01 16.13 11.79
N ALA A 214 -6.57 15.39 10.82
CA ALA A 214 -5.81 14.75 9.77
C ALA A 214 -5.05 15.77 8.90
N VAL A 215 -5.72 16.84 8.49
CA VAL A 215 -5.09 17.93 7.73
C VAL A 215 -3.97 18.58 8.56
N ARG A 216 -4.22 18.85 9.85
CA ARG A 216 -3.23 19.44 10.76
C ARG A 216 -2.00 18.53 10.89
N TYR A 217 -2.22 17.23 11.10
CA TYR A 217 -1.17 16.22 11.19
C TYR A 217 -0.29 16.21 9.94
N GLU A 218 -0.88 16.07 8.75
CA GLU A 218 -0.15 16.00 7.49
C GLU A 218 0.54 17.31 7.12
N SER A 219 -0.08 18.46 7.43
CA SER A 219 0.53 19.78 7.22
C SER A 219 1.80 19.94 8.06
N ILE A 220 1.76 19.52 9.32
CA ILE A 220 2.92 19.60 10.23
C ILE A 220 3.98 18.58 9.78
N ARG A 221 3.58 17.32 9.53
CA ARG A 221 4.49 16.25 9.11
C ARG A 221 5.22 16.60 7.82
N GLY A 222 4.49 17.05 6.81
CA GLY A 222 5.01 17.32 5.47
C GLY A 222 5.55 18.74 5.27
N ASN A 223 5.33 19.65 6.22
CA ASN A 223 5.59 21.09 6.03
C ASN A 223 4.92 21.65 4.77
N ILE A 224 3.69 21.27 4.54
CA ILE A 224 2.86 21.68 3.41
C ILE A 224 1.59 22.37 3.90
N SER A 225 0.97 23.17 3.02
CA SER A 225 -0.26 23.88 3.39
C SER A 225 -1.45 22.91 3.55
N ALA A 226 -2.43 23.31 4.38
CA ALA A 226 -3.68 22.59 4.53
C ALA A 226 -4.41 22.39 3.19
N GLY A 227 -4.38 23.40 2.31
CA GLY A 227 -4.95 23.30 0.96
C GLY A 227 -4.25 22.24 0.10
N GLU A 228 -2.94 22.14 0.20
CA GLU A 228 -2.17 21.11 -0.52
C GLU A 228 -2.48 19.69 -0.01
N VAL A 229 -2.59 19.49 1.30
CA VAL A 229 -3.03 18.20 1.87
C VAL A 229 -4.40 17.81 1.31
N PHE A 230 -5.33 18.75 1.30
CA PHE A 230 -6.69 18.53 0.81
C PHE A 230 -6.71 18.16 -0.68
N GLU A 231 -5.96 18.88 -1.52
CA GLU A 231 -5.89 18.60 -2.96
C GLU A 231 -5.20 17.28 -3.30
N ARG A 232 -4.17 16.89 -2.56
CA ARG A 232 -3.53 15.56 -2.71
C ARG A 232 -4.52 14.44 -2.38
N MET A 233 -5.29 14.56 -1.29
CA MET A 233 -6.35 13.59 -0.97
C MET A 233 -7.46 13.60 -2.04
N ARG A 234 -7.84 14.76 -2.59
CA ARG A 234 -8.79 14.86 -3.71
C ARG A 234 -8.33 14.05 -4.92
N GLY A 235 -7.04 14.13 -5.26
CA GLY A 235 -6.44 13.30 -6.32
C GLY A 235 -6.61 11.81 -6.07
N ILE A 236 -6.36 11.36 -4.83
CA ILE A 236 -6.52 9.97 -4.42
C ILE A 236 -8.00 9.53 -4.52
N VAL A 237 -8.93 10.35 -4.03
CA VAL A 237 -10.38 10.09 -4.11
C VAL A 237 -10.83 9.92 -5.56
N ARG A 238 -10.35 10.77 -6.48
CA ARG A 238 -10.67 10.66 -7.91
C ARG A 238 -10.18 9.36 -8.56
N ILE A 239 -9.00 8.87 -8.16
CA ILE A 239 -8.50 7.55 -8.60
C ILE A 239 -9.44 6.44 -8.09
N MET A 240 -9.86 6.50 -6.82
CA MET A 240 -10.81 5.54 -6.26
C MET A 240 -12.16 5.55 -7.02
N GLN A 241 -12.70 6.72 -7.31
CA GLN A 241 -13.95 6.90 -8.08
C GLN A 241 -13.81 6.34 -9.49
N SER A 242 -12.73 6.65 -10.19
CA SER A 242 -12.44 6.12 -11.52
C SER A 242 -12.37 4.59 -11.54
N SER A 243 -11.75 3.99 -10.52
CA SER A 243 -11.68 2.53 -10.37
C SER A 243 -13.07 1.92 -10.20
N ILE A 244 -13.91 2.52 -9.34
CA ILE A 244 -15.31 2.06 -9.14
C ILE A 244 -16.09 2.15 -10.46
N GLU A 245 -16.00 3.26 -11.18
CA GLU A 245 -16.68 3.44 -12.46
C GLU A 245 -16.24 2.42 -13.50
N GLN A 246 -14.93 2.13 -13.57
CA GLN A 246 -14.39 1.10 -14.45
C GLN A 246 -14.96 -0.28 -14.10
N GLY A 247 -14.99 -0.65 -12.83
CA GLY A 247 -15.56 -1.93 -12.37
C GLY A 247 -17.04 -2.08 -12.70
N LEU A 248 -17.83 -0.99 -12.54
CA LEU A 248 -19.25 -0.97 -12.86
C LEU A 248 -19.54 -1.09 -14.38
N LYS A 249 -18.59 -0.70 -15.24
CA LYS A 249 -18.66 -0.93 -16.70
C LYS A 249 -18.29 -2.37 -17.07
N GLY A 250 -17.62 -3.07 -16.17
CA GLY A 250 -17.14 -4.43 -16.35
C GLY A 250 -15.64 -4.52 -16.66
N THR A 251 -15.05 -5.61 -16.22
CA THR A 251 -13.61 -5.86 -16.33
C THR A 251 -13.34 -7.11 -17.14
N LYS A 252 -12.20 -7.16 -17.85
CA LYS A 252 -11.75 -8.30 -18.65
C LYS A 252 -10.31 -8.62 -18.31
N TYR A 253 -10.09 -9.80 -17.76
CA TYR A 253 -8.77 -10.34 -17.51
C TYR A 253 -8.82 -11.86 -17.54
N LYS A 254 -7.87 -12.52 -18.17
CA LYS A 254 -7.92 -13.99 -18.37
C LYS A 254 -7.42 -14.75 -17.14
N ASP A 255 -6.43 -14.22 -16.46
CA ASP A 255 -5.74 -14.89 -15.37
C ASP A 255 -6.37 -14.52 -14.02
N ARG A 256 -7.63 -14.93 -13.80
CA ARG A 256 -8.38 -14.73 -12.57
C ARG A 256 -9.39 -15.85 -12.31
N ILE A 257 -9.83 -15.97 -11.07
CA ILE A 257 -10.85 -16.95 -10.63
C ILE A 257 -12.26 -16.38 -10.79
N LEU A 258 -12.49 -15.16 -10.26
CA LEU A 258 -13.77 -14.49 -10.30
C LEU A 258 -13.91 -13.67 -11.59
N GLY A 259 -15.04 -13.83 -12.28
CA GLY A 259 -15.39 -12.99 -13.41
C GLY A 259 -15.93 -11.63 -12.98
N SER A 260 -16.19 -10.76 -13.95
CA SER A 260 -16.87 -9.49 -13.70
C SER A 260 -18.35 -9.73 -13.33
N GLN A 261 -18.75 -9.30 -12.14
CA GLN A 261 -20.09 -9.52 -11.55
C GLN A 261 -20.79 -8.20 -11.21
N SER A 262 -20.01 -7.14 -11.00
CA SER A 262 -20.51 -5.82 -10.58
C SER A 262 -21.54 -5.22 -11.54
N PRO A 263 -21.43 -5.34 -12.89
CA PRO A 263 -22.47 -4.87 -13.80
C PRO A 263 -23.80 -5.59 -13.60
N LYS A 264 -23.76 -6.91 -13.30
CA LYS A 264 -24.97 -7.69 -13.00
C LYS A 264 -25.59 -7.25 -11.67
N PHE A 265 -24.76 -7.07 -10.64
CA PHE A 265 -25.24 -6.59 -9.34
C PHE A 265 -25.92 -5.22 -9.50
N LYS A 266 -25.27 -4.29 -10.22
CA LYS A 266 -25.83 -2.97 -10.53
C LYS A 266 -27.21 -3.10 -11.21
N LYS A 267 -27.31 -3.91 -12.26
CA LYS A 267 -28.57 -4.15 -12.97
C LYS A 267 -29.67 -4.69 -12.04
N MET A 268 -29.36 -5.67 -11.20
CA MET A 268 -30.34 -6.26 -10.26
C MET A 268 -30.76 -5.25 -9.20
N ASN A 269 -29.86 -4.38 -8.74
CA ASN A 269 -30.18 -3.30 -7.82
C ASN A 269 -31.12 -2.27 -8.49
N ASP A 270 -30.77 -1.81 -9.70
CA ASP A 270 -31.56 -0.83 -10.45
C ASP A 270 -32.97 -1.34 -10.81
N GLU A 271 -33.13 -2.65 -11.00
CA GLU A 271 -34.40 -3.33 -11.24
C GLU A 271 -35.20 -3.66 -9.95
N GLY A 272 -34.68 -3.29 -8.76
CA GLY A 272 -35.33 -3.57 -7.47
C GLY A 272 -35.46 -5.05 -7.14
N LYS A 273 -34.57 -5.90 -7.64
CA LYS A 273 -34.57 -7.36 -7.45
C LYS A 273 -33.72 -7.85 -6.28
N LEU A 274 -33.03 -6.95 -5.61
CA LEU A 274 -32.27 -7.25 -4.39
C LEU A 274 -33.12 -6.97 -3.15
N VAL A 275 -32.71 -7.55 -2.02
CA VAL A 275 -33.28 -7.15 -0.72
C VAL A 275 -32.99 -5.66 -0.53
N ASP A 276 -34.01 -4.92 -0.07
CA ASP A 276 -33.86 -3.49 0.18
C ASP A 276 -32.78 -3.23 1.23
N GLY A 277 -31.76 -2.55 0.82
CA GLY A 277 -30.58 -2.23 1.63
C GLY A 277 -29.97 -0.88 1.26
N ASN A 278 -30.61 -0.12 0.37
CA ASN A 278 -30.20 1.21 -0.10
C ASN A 278 -28.70 1.50 0.03
N VAL A 279 -28.24 2.12 1.14
CA VAL A 279 -26.83 2.44 1.40
C VAL A 279 -25.96 1.18 1.34
N LEU A 280 -26.39 0.08 1.98
CA LEU A 280 -25.62 -1.16 2.01
C LEU A 280 -25.46 -1.76 0.60
N ASN A 281 -26.50 -1.77 -0.22
CA ASN A 281 -26.41 -2.26 -1.60
C ASN A 281 -25.43 -1.40 -2.44
N LYS A 282 -25.43 -0.09 -2.22
CA LYS A 282 -24.45 0.81 -2.87
C LYS A 282 -23.04 0.49 -2.43
N ILE A 283 -22.79 0.28 -1.15
CA ILE A 283 -21.50 -0.13 -0.60
C ILE A 283 -21.03 -1.45 -1.22
N VAL A 284 -21.86 -2.49 -1.19
CA VAL A 284 -21.56 -3.82 -1.79
C VAL A 284 -21.18 -3.69 -3.27
N MET A 285 -21.94 -2.88 -4.00
CA MET A 285 -21.70 -2.63 -5.42
C MET A 285 -20.34 -1.95 -5.67
N TYR A 286 -19.97 -0.94 -4.87
CA TYR A 286 -18.72 -0.19 -5.02
C TYR A 286 -17.51 -1.02 -4.59
N VAL A 287 -17.61 -1.74 -3.47
CA VAL A 287 -16.58 -2.68 -3.03
C VAL A 287 -16.31 -3.73 -4.10
N SER A 288 -17.38 -4.36 -4.63
CA SER A 288 -17.24 -5.40 -5.66
C SER A 288 -16.60 -4.84 -6.93
N ALA A 289 -17.02 -3.66 -7.38
CA ALA A 289 -16.47 -3.01 -8.57
C ALA A 289 -14.96 -2.76 -8.43
N MET A 290 -14.52 -2.20 -7.29
CA MET A 290 -13.11 -1.93 -7.04
C MET A 290 -12.29 -3.21 -6.95
N MET A 291 -12.77 -4.23 -6.23
CA MET A 291 -12.09 -5.52 -6.12
C MET A 291 -11.99 -6.24 -7.48
N GLU A 292 -12.95 -6.07 -8.38
CA GLU A 292 -12.89 -6.61 -9.74
C GLU A 292 -11.87 -5.87 -10.62
N VAL A 293 -11.71 -4.55 -10.47
CA VAL A 293 -10.65 -3.77 -11.14
C VAL A 293 -9.28 -4.25 -10.65
N LYS A 294 -9.09 -4.36 -9.35
CA LYS A 294 -7.87 -4.91 -8.74
C LYS A 294 -7.55 -6.30 -9.29
N SER A 295 -8.52 -7.21 -9.31
CA SER A 295 -8.35 -8.59 -9.80
C SER A 295 -8.14 -8.68 -11.31
N SER A 296 -8.31 -7.57 -12.03
CA SER A 296 -8.05 -7.41 -13.45
C SER A 296 -6.78 -6.63 -13.75
N MET A 297 -5.94 -6.43 -12.73
CA MET A 297 -4.70 -5.64 -12.80
C MET A 297 -4.92 -4.20 -13.29
N GLY A 298 -6.10 -3.63 -12.98
CA GLY A 298 -6.38 -2.21 -13.19
C GLY A 298 -5.85 -1.34 -12.05
N VAL A 299 -5.83 -0.04 -12.28
CA VAL A 299 -5.34 0.95 -11.30
C VAL A 299 -6.31 1.04 -10.13
N ILE A 300 -5.80 0.90 -8.91
CA ILE A 300 -6.52 1.08 -7.64
C ILE A 300 -5.65 1.86 -6.65
N VAL A 301 -6.26 2.33 -5.57
CA VAL A 301 -5.53 2.82 -4.40
C VAL A 301 -5.45 1.73 -3.36
N ALA A 302 -4.27 1.44 -2.84
CA ALA A 302 -4.10 0.56 -1.68
C ALA A 302 -4.59 1.29 -0.42
N ALA A 303 -5.77 0.89 0.11
CA ALA A 303 -6.44 1.60 1.20
C ALA A 303 -7.06 0.63 2.23
N PRO A 304 -6.31 0.21 3.28
CA PRO A 304 -4.88 0.47 3.49
C PRO A 304 -3.95 -0.42 2.67
N THR A 305 -4.41 -1.54 2.09
CA THR A 305 -3.62 -2.45 1.26
C THR A 305 -4.31 -2.74 -0.07
N ALA A 306 -3.58 -3.31 -1.04
CA ALA A 306 -4.18 -3.80 -2.28
C ALA A 306 -5.20 -4.92 -2.02
N GLY A 307 -4.99 -5.76 -0.98
CA GLY A 307 -5.90 -6.84 -0.58
C GLY A 307 -7.21 -6.34 0.02
N SER A 308 -7.22 -5.16 0.60
CA SER A 308 -8.41 -4.51 1.20
C SER A 308 -8.83 -3.23 0.48
N CYS A 309 -8.38 -3.01 -0.74
CA CYS A 309 -8.62 -1.78 -1.50
C CYS A 309 -10.10 -1.46 -1.76
N GLY A 310 -10.99 -2.42 -1.60
CA GLY A 310 -12.43 -2.23 -1.77
C GLY A 310 -13.14 -1.76 -0.50
N ALA A 311 -12.68 -2.17 0.69
CA ALA A 311 -13.40 -1.97 1.95
C ALA A 311 -13.60 -0.49 2.28
N LEU A 312 -12.52 0.27 2.43
CA LEU A 312 -12.57 1.69 2.78
C LEU A 312 -13.22 2.54 1.68
N PRO A 313 -12.74 2.51 0.42
CA PRO A 313 -13.32 3.37 -0.61
C PRO A 313 -14.78 3.03 -0.92
N GLY A 314 -15.11 1.73 -0.97
CA GLY A 314 -16.49 1.28 -1.23
C GLY A 314 -17.47 1.70 -0.15
N ALA A 315 -17.05 1.63 1.13
CA ALA A 315 -17.88 2.06 2.25
C ALA A 315 -18.09 3.59 2.25
N VAL A 316 -17.01 4.36 2.17
CA VAL A 316 -17.07 5.83 2.24
C VAL A 316 -17.75 6.42 1.03
N LEU A 317 -17.30 6.09 -0.18
CA LEU A 317 -17.87 6.65 -1.42
C LEU A 317 -19.29 6.12 -1.70
N GLY A 318 -19.57 4.87 -1.31
CA GLY A 318 -20.92 4.31 -1.37
C GLY A 318 -21.89 5.05 -0.47
N THR A 319 -21.49 5.36 0.77
CA THR A 319 -22.28 6.14 1.73
C THR A 319 -22.45 7.58 1.26
N ALA A 320 -21.35 8.27 0.90
CA ALA A 320 -21.39 9.65 0.42
C ALA A 320 -22.32 9.80 -0.79
N ASN A 321 -22.22 8.90 -1.77
CA ASN A 321 -23.09 8.89 -2.93
C ASN A 321 -24.56 8.64 -2.56
N SER A 322 -24.85 7.72 -1.63
CA SER A 322 -26.22 7.45 -1.17
C SER A 322 -26.84 8.62 -0.42
N MET A 323 -26.02 9.42 0.25
CA MET A 323 -26.43 10.62 0.98
C MET A 323 -26.43 11.89 0.09
N ASN A 324 -26.04 11.77 -1.19
CA ASN A 324 -25.87 12.88 -2.14
C ASN A 324 -24.90 13.97 -1.64
N LEU A 325 -23.82 13.56 -0.99
CA LEU A 325 -22.77 14.44 -0.51
C LEU A 325 -21.81 14.83 -1.63
N SER A 326 -21.11 15.97 -1.45
CA SER A 326 -20.14 16.51 -2.38
C SER A 326 -18.82 15.73 -2.42
N GLU A 327 -17.98 16.02 -3.42
CA GLU A 327 -16.62 15.50 -3.48
C GLU A 327 -15.79 15.96 -2.27
N ASP A 328 -15.98 17.22 -1.82
CA ASP A 328 -15.26 17.77 -0.68
C ASP A 328 -15.58 17.01 0.62
N GLU A 329 -16.85 16.65 0.86
CA GLU A 329 -17.24 15.85 2.01
C GLU A 329 -16.65 14.43 1.95
N ALA A 330 -16.56 13.85 0.76
CA ALA A 330 -15.88 12.56 0.56
C ALA A 330 -14.36 12.66 0.82
N VAL A 331 -13.72 13.77 0.42
CA VAL A 331 -12.31 14.05 0.71
C VAL A 331 -12.08 14.21 2.21
N GLN A 332 -12.93 14.96 2.91
CA GLN A 332 -12.89 15.11 4.37
C GLN A 332 -12.98 13.74 5.07
N ALA A 333 -13.92 12.91 4.64
CA ALA A 333 -14.08 11.57 5.20
C ALA A 333 -12.85 10.68 4.95
N MET A 334 -12.24 10.76 3.77
CA MET A 334 -11.01 10.00 3.47
C MET A 334 -9.81 10.50 4.28
N LEU A 335 -9.70 11.80 4.54
CA LEU A 335 -8.70 12.36 5.45
C LEU A 335 -8.89 11.82 6.87
N ALA A 336 -10.14 11.83 7.38
CA ALA A 336 -10.46 11.24 8.68
C ALA A 336 -10.08 9.75 8.75
N ALA A 337 -10.41 8.98 7.71
CA ALA A 337 -9.99 7.58 7.60
C ALA A 337 -8.47 7.42 7.64
N GLY A 338 -7.75 8.28 6.91
CA GLY A 338 -6.29 8.28 6.85
C GLY A 338 -5.66 8.43 8.23
N LEU A 339 -6.21 9.29 9.09
CA LEU A 339 -5.69 9.50 10.45
C LEU A 339 -5.84 8.24 11.31
N ILE A 340 -6.97 7.54 11.23
CA ILE A 340 -7.12 6.23 11.89
C ILE A 340 -6.06 5.23 11.38
N GLY A 341 -5.80 5.25 10.06
CA GLY A 341 -4.74 4.43 9.46
C GLY A 341 -3.36 4.75 10.01
N ILE A 342 -3.05 6.01 10.31
CA ILE A 342 -1.78 6.42 10.93
C ILE A 342 -1.61 5.78 12.30
N PHE A 343 -2.63 5.82 13.17
CA PHE A 343 -2.58 5.18 14.49
C PHE A 343 -2.33 3.68 14.38
N ILE A 344 -3.02 3.01 13.44
CA ILE A 344 -2.81 1.58 13.18
C ILE A 344 -1.40 1.30 12.66
N ALA A 345 -0.89 2.09 11.72
CA ALA A 345 0.44 1.92 11.16
C ALA A 345 1.55 2.13 12.19
N ALA A 346 1.35 3.04 13.14
CA ALA A 346 2.32 3.38 14.17
C ALA A 346 2.47 2.29 15.25
N HIS A 347 1.38 1.57 15.56
CA HIS A 347 1.32 0.64 16.72
C HIS A 347 1.03 -0.80 16.31
N SER A 348 0.75 -1.07 15.03
CA SER A 348 0.42 -2.39 14.52
C SER A 348 1.00 -2.58 13.12
N THR A 349 0.26 -3.25 12.21
CA THR A 349 0.68 -3.51 10.85
C THR A 349 -0.53 -3.59 9.91
N PHE A 350 -0.31 -3.34 8.63
CA PHE A 350 -1.27 -3.67 7.57
C PHE A 350 -0.94 -4.98 6.84
N ALA A 351 0.18 -5.62 7.16
CA ALA A 351 0.67 -6.80 6.46
C ALA A 351 -0.11 -8.06 6.84
N ALA A 352 -0.79 -8.68 5.88
CA ALA A 352 -1.55 -9.91 6.10
C ALA A 352 -0.67 -11.12 6.47
N GLU A 353 0.56 -11.14 5.99
CA GLU A 353 1.57 -12.16 6.31
C GLU A 353 2.08 -12.06 7.75
N VAL A 354 1.86 -10.94 8.41
CA VAL A 354 2.17 -10.73 9.84
C VAL A 354 0.91 -10.86 10.68
N GLY A 355 -0.15 -10.14 10.32
CA GLY A 355 -1.33 -9.96 11.15
C GLY A 355 -2.59 -10.72 10.69
N GLY A 356 -2.56 -11.43 9.56
CA GLY A 356 -3.77 -11.98 8.96
C GLY A 356 -4.64 -10.90 8.29
N CYS A 357 -5.83 -11.28 7.81
CA CYS A 357 -6.72 -10.35 7.10
C CYS A 357 -7.36 -9.28 8.01
N GLN A 358 -7.28 -9.43 9.34
CA GLN A 358 -7.66 -8.37 10.28
C GLN A 358 -6.79 -7.12 10.11
N ALA A 359 -5.50 -7.30 9.80
CA ALA A 359 -4.56 -6.21 9.54
C ALA A 359 -4.93 -5.42 8.27
N GLU A 360 -5.54 -6.06 7.27
CA GLU A 360 -5.97 -5.42 6.02
C GLU A 360 -7.44 -4.97 6.09
N CYS A 361 -8.37 -5.93 6.03
CA CYS A 361 -9.82 -5.67 6.00
C CYS A 361 -10.34 -5.11 7.33
N GLY A 362 -9.80 -5.57 8.47
CA GLY A 362 -10.15 -5.04 9.79
C GLY A 362 -9.75 -3.58 9.93
N SER A 363 -8.52 -3.24 9.54
CA SER A 363 -8.04 -1.85 9.50
C SER A 363 -8.90 -1.00 8.54
N GLY A 364 -9.17 -1.50 7.33
CA GLY A 364 -10.05 -0.81 6.38
C GLY A 364 -11.46 -0.58 6.91
N SER A 365 -12.00 -1.53 7.70
CA SER A 365 -13.29 -1.40 8.39
C SER A 365 -13.26 -0.30 9.46
N SER A 366 -12.23 -0.28 10.31
CA SER A 366 -12.03 0.73 11.34
C SER A 366 -11.92 2.14 10.76
N MET A 367 -11.06 2.30 9.74
CA MET A 367 -10.88 3.56 9.00
C MET A 367 -12.19 4.05 8.38
N ALA A 368 -12.93 3.14 7.72
CA ALA A 368 -14.21 3.47 7.09
C ALA A 368 -15.30 3.83 8.09
N ALA A 369 -15.35 3.16 9.24
CA ALA A 369 -16.36 3.42 10.28
C ALA A 369 -16.24 4.85 10.82
N ALA A 370 -15.01 5.30 11.15
CA ALA A 370 -14.76 6.68 11.57
C ALA A 370 -15.16 7.70 10.48
N ALA A 371 -14.82 7.42 9.23
CA ALA A 371 -15.13 8.27 8.10
C ALA A 371 -16.65 8.41 7.86
N ILE A 372 -17.41 7.32 7.96
CA ILE A 372 -18.89 7.32 7.80
C ILE A 372 -19.55 8.16 8.89
N VAL A 373 -19.06 8.10 10.13
CA VAL A 373 -19.55 8.97 11.20
C VAL A 373 -19.37 10.44 10.83
N GLY A 374 -18.21 10.82 10.28
CA GLY A 374 -17.95 12.17 9.78
C GLY A 374 -18.91 12.59 8.65
N LEU A 375 -19.20 11.71 7.67
CA LEU A 375 -20.21 11.95 6.62
C LEU A 375 -21.61 12.21 7.18
N ALA A 376 -21.92 11.62 8.33
CA ALA A 376 -23.19 11.79 9.02
C ALA A 376 -23.18 12.96 10.05
N ASN A 377 -22.12 13.80 10.04
CA ASN A 377 -21.91 14.90 10.98
C ASN A 377 -21.87 14.46 12.46
N GLY A 378 -21.38 13.26 12.74
CA GLY A 378 -21.13 12.78 14.09
C GLY A 378 -19.90 13.45 14.73
N SER A 379 -19.74 13.28 16.05
CA SER A 379 -18.65 13.87 16.80
C SER A 379 -17.32 13.12 16.61
N LEU A 380 -16.22 13.73 17.08
CA LEU A 380 -14.91 13.10 17.13
C LEU A 380 -14.93 11.81 17.98
N GLU A 381 -15.57 11.86 19.15
CA GLU A 381 -15.70 10.73 20.06
C GLU A 381 -16.48 9.59 19.40
N GLN A 382 -17.59 9.90 18.70
CA GLN A 382 -18.36 8.92 17.95
C GLN A 382 -17.55 8.30 16.80
N SER A 383 -16.70 9.10 16.12
CA SER A 383 -15.81 8.60 15.06
C SER A 383 -14.80 7.59 15.62
N ILE A 384 -14.17 7.88 16.75
CA ILE A 384 -13.21 6.98 17.41
C ILE A 384 -13.91 5.74 17.98
N ALA A 385 -15.12 5.90 18.56
CA ALA A 385 -15.92 4.78 19.03
C ALA A 385 -16.29 3.81 17.89
N ALA A 386 -16.72 4.34 16.75
CA ALA A 386 -17.03 3.54 15.57
C ALA A 386 -15.80 2.76 15.06
N ALA A 387 -14.64 3.43 15.00
CA ALA A 387 -13.37 2.81 14.60
C ALA A 387 -12.99 1.66 15.54
N SER A 388 -13.11 1.89 16.85
CA SER A 388 -12.79 0.87 17.87
C SER A 388 -13.69 -0.36 17.72
N VAL A 389 -15.02 -0.20 17.68
CA VAL A 389 -15.95 -1.34 17.53
C VAL A 389 -15.73 -2.08 16.22
N ALA A 390 -15.49 -1.36 15.12
CA ALA A 390 -15.24 -1.98 13.82
C ALA A 390 -13.97 -2.84 13.81
N LEU A 391 -12.92 -2.42 14.51
CA LEU A 391 -11.69 -3.18 14.65
C LEU A 391 -11.87 -4.38 15.59
N GLN A 392 -12.53 -4.21 16.74
CA GLN A 392 -12.88 -5.29 17.67
C GLN A 392 -13.58 -6.45 16.96
N ASN A 393 -14.57 -6.14 16.11
CA ASN A 393 -15.35 -7.13 15.37
C ASN A 393 -14.50 -7.93 14.35
N SER A 394 -13.33 -7.42 14.00
CA SER A 394 -12.46 -7.99 12.97
C SER A 394 -11.32 -8.85 13.54
N LEU A 395 -11.14 -8.87 14.86
CA LEU A 395 -10.04 -9.61 15.50
C LEU A 395 -10.11 -11.10 15.18
N GLY A 396 -8.95 -11.68 14.85
CA GLY A 396 -8.83 -13.10 14.50
C GLY A 396 -9.15 -13.43 13.03
N MET A 397 -9.38 -12.45 12.15
CA MET A 397 -9.66 -12.70 10.73
C MET A 397 -8.40 -13.22 10.02
N ILE A 398 -8.42 -14.49 9.63
CA ILE A 398 -7.33 -15.18 8.93
C ILE A 398 -7.19 -14.71 7.47
N CYS A 399 -6.03 -14.93 6.85
CA CYS A 399 -5.79 -14.69 5.43
C CYS A 399 -5.52 -16.01 4.69
N ASP A 400 -6.47 -16.44 3.85
CA ASP A 400 -6.51 -17.73 3.18
C ASP A 400 -6.97 -17.63 1.71
N PRO A 401 -6.26 -16.87 0.86
CA PRO A 401 -6.67 -16.62 -0.52
C PRO A 401 -6.62 -17.91 -1.36
N ILE A 402 -7.69 -18.20 -2.11
CA ILE A 402 -7.78 -19.37 -2.99
C ILE A 402 -6.80 -19.21 -4.17
N ALA A 403 -5.99 -20.24 -4.41
CA ALA A 403 -4.97 -20.27 -5.46
C ALA A 403 -4.03 -19.05 -5.43
N ASN A 404 -3.71 -18.54 -4.25
CA ASN A 404 -2.92 -17.32 -4.04
C ASN A 404 -3.48 -16.06 -4.72
N ARG A 405 -4.77 -16.09 -5.14
CA ARG A 405 -5.42 -14.95 -5.78
C ARG A 405 -6.17 -14.13 -4.75
N VAL A 406 -5.85 -12.86 -4.65
CA VAL A 406 -6.57 -11.90 -3.79
C VAL A 406 -7.93 -11.54 -4.43
N GLU A 407 -8.73 -12.56 -4.68
CA GLU A 407 -10.06 -12.52 -5.28
C GLU A 407 -11.10 -13.16 -4.38
N ALA A 408 -10.92 -14.42 -4.04
CA ALA A 408 -11.77 -15.19 -3.15
C ALA A 408 -10.94 -15.82 -2.02
N PRO A 409 -11.32 -15.68 -0.76
CA PRO A 409 -12.54 -14.99 -0.25
C PRO A 409 -12.39 -13.47 -0.11
N CYS A 410 -11.31 -12.87 -0.60
CA CYS A 410 -10.94 -11.48 -0.34
C CYS A 410 -12.04 -10.47 -0.72
N LEU A 411 -12.72 -10.63 -1.87
CA LEU A 411 -13.86 -9.77 -2.24
C LEU A 411 -14.95 -9.82 -1.16
N GLY A 412 -15.34 -11.01 -0.72
CA GLY A 412 -16.34 -11.18 0.34
C GLY A 412 -15.90 -10.58 1.68
N LYS A 413 -14.63 -10.71 2.05
CA LYS A 413 -14.07 -10.10 3.27
C LYS A 413 -14.07 -8.58 3.19
N ASN A 414 -13.80 -7.99 2.03
CA ASN A 414 -13.92 -6.54 1.81
C ASN A 414 -15.38 -6.07 1.95
N VAL A 415 -16.34 -6.81 1.38
CA VAL A 415 -17.78 -6.52 1.56
C VAL A 415 -18.18 -6.61 3.02
N MET A 416 -17.73 -7.66 3.74
CA MET A 416 -17.99 -7.80 5.18
C MET A 416 -17.41 -6.63 5.97
N ALA A 417 -16.17 -6.24 5.70
CA ALA A 417 -15.49 -5.14 6.38
C ALA A 417 -16.22 -3.80 6.17
N ALA A 418 -16.64 -3.51 4.94
CA ALA A 418 -17.41 -2.31 4.61
C ALA A 418 -18.79 -2.30 5.25
N SER A 419 -19.47 -3.46 5.31
CA SER A 419 -20.77 -3.62 5.98
C SER A 419 -20.65 -3.45 7.50
N ASN A 420 -19.58 -4.00 8.09
CA ASN A 420 -19.24 -3.80 9.49
C ASN A 420 -19.01 -2.33 9.81
N ALA A 421 -18.28 -1.62 8.95
CA ALA A 421 -18.03 -0.18 9.10
C ALA A 421 -19.32 0.63 9.17
N LEU A 422 -20.27 0.39 8.25
CA LEU A 422 -21.58 1.06 8.27
C LEU A 422 -22.37 0.75 9.55
N SER A 423 -22.36 -0.52 9.98
CA SER A 423 -23.06 -0.93 11.20
C SER A 423 -22.47 -0.26 12.43
N CYS A 424 -21.14 -0.25 12.56
CA CYS A 424 -20.44 0.36 13.69
C CYS A 424 -20.59 1.88 13.72
N ALA A 425 -20.60 2.53 12.54
CA ALA A 425 -20.88 3.96 12.45
C ALA A 425 -22.29 4.29 12.98
N ASN A 426 -23.30 3.51 12.57
CA ASN A 426 -24.68 3.70 13.09
C ASN A 426 -24.78 3.41 14.59
N MET A 427 -24.04 2.43 15.12
CA MET A 427 -23.99 2.17 16.57
C MET A 427 -23.42 3.38 17.32
N ALA A 428 -22.28 3.91 16.84
CA ALA A 428 -21.63 5.07 17.47
C ALA A 428 -22.46 6.35 17.37
N LEU A 429 -23.13 6.60 16.24
CA LEU A 429 -24.07 7.70 16.08
C LEU A 429 -25.27 7.62 17.03
N ALA A 430 -25.62 6.41 17.48
CA ALA A 430 -26.63 6.15 18.50
C ALA A 430 -26.04 6.10 19.93
N ASP A 431 -24.82 6.61 20.13
CA ASP A 431 -24.09 6.68 21.40
C ASP A 431 -23.88 5.29 22.05
N TYR A 432 -23.70 4.25 21.24
CA TYR A 432 -23.36 2.92 21.75
C TYR A 432 -21.94 2.94 22.34
N ASP A 433 -21.79 2.44 23.58
CA ASP A 433 -20.54 2.42 24.27
C ASP A 433 -19.57 1.39 23.65
N HIS A 434 -18.41 1.84 23.19
CA HIS A 434 -17.39 0.98 22.61
C HIS A 434 -16.53 0.24 23.64
N LEU A 435 -16.61 0.60 24.91
CA LEU A 435 -15.95 0.02 26.09
C LEU A 435 -14.42 0.03 26.06
N ILE A 436 -13.82 -0.41 24.96
CA ILE A 436 -12.35 -0.53 24.81
C ILE A 436 -11.84 0.62 23.92
N PRO A 437 -10.92 1.45 24.41
CA PRO A 437 -10.29 2.50 23.62
C PRO A 437 -9.63 1.97 22.34
N LEU A 438 -9.64 2.77 21.26
CA LEU A 438 -9.11 2.34 19.98
C LEU A 438 -7.62 1.97 20.05
N ASP A 439 -6.81 2.69 20.81
CA ASP A 439 -5.38 2.41 20.98
C ASP A 439 -5.15 0.99 21.56
N GLU A 440 -5.93 0.59 22.55
CA GLU A 440 -5.85 -0.76 23.12
C GLU A 440 -6.31 -1.86 22.13
N VAL A 441 -7.30 -1.55 21.28
CA VAL A 441 -7.76 -2.49 20.25
C VAL A 441 -6.71 -2.65 19.15
N ILE A 442 -5.99 -1.59 18.78
CA ILE A 442 -4.89 -1.63 17.82
C ILE A 442 -3.75 -2.54 18.35
N ASP A 443 -3.35 -2.35 19.61
CA ASP A 443 -2.35 -3.20 20.24
C ASP A 443 -2.79 -4.67 20.32
N THR A 444 -4.08 -4.89 20.64
CA THR A 444 -4.68 -6.22 20.68
C THR A 444 -4.68 -6.86 19.30
N MET A 445 -4.98 -6.11 18.24
CA MET A 445 -4.91 -6.61 16.87
C MET A 445 -3.51 -7.12 16.51
N TYR A 446 -2.46 -6.40 16.90
CA TYR A 446 -1.09 -6.82 16.68
C TYR A 446 -0.76 -8.13 17.42
N GLN A 447 -1.14 -8.24 18.69
CA GLN A 447 -0.93 -9.44 19.51
C GLN A 447 -1.70 -10.66 18.97
N VAL A 448 -2.97 -10.48 18.61
CA VAL A 448 -3.80 -11.53 17.99
C VAL A 448 -3.20 -11.97 16.66
N GLY A 449 -2.77 -11.00 15.82
CA GLY A 449 -2.12 -11.28 14.55
C GLY A 449 -0.90 -12.19 14.70
N ASN A 450 -0.03 -11.86 15.62
CA ASN A 450 1.17 -12.67 15.92
C ASN A 450 0.84 -14.07 16.44
N SER A 451 -0.32 -14.28 17.04
CA SER A 451 -0.79 -15.59 17.52
C SER A 451 -1.50 -16.43 16.45
N ILE A 452 -1.89 -15.86 15.32
CA ILE A 452 -2.46 -16.61 14.19
C ILE A 452 -1.36 -17.53 13.60
N PRO A 453 -1.63 -18.84 13.41
CA PRO A 453 -0.66 -19.73 12.77
C PRO A 453 -0.20 -19.26 11.40
N ASN A 454 1.06 -19.43 11.06
CA ASN A 454 1.63 -19.05 9.76
C ASN A 454 0.83 -19.63 8.57
N THR A 455 0.29 -20.84 8.71
CA THR A 455 -0.55 -21.47 7.67
C THR A 455 -1.83 -20.69 7.34
N LEU A 456 -2.23 -19.73 8.18
CA LEU A 456 -3.42 -18.91 8.05
C LEU A 456 -3.11 -17.41 7.81
N ARG A 457 -1.84 -17.12 7.46
CA ARG A 457 -1.35 -15.76 7.18
C ARG A 457 -0.86 -15.61 5.74
N CYS A 458 -1.77 -15.73 4.76
CA CYS A 458 -1.51 -15.51 3.33
C CYS A 458 -0.47 -16.48 2.70
N THR A 459 -0.36 -17.71 3.21
CA THR A 459 0.67 -18.67 2.80
C THR A 459 0.18 -19.77 1.86
N ASN A 460 -1.12 -19.84 1.54
CA ASN A 460 -1.76 -20.93 0.78
C ASN A 460 -1.63 -22.32 1.44
N LEU A 461 -1.29 -22.37 2.74
CA LEU A 461 -1.05 -23.60 3.47
C LEU A 461 -2.18 -24.02 4.40
N GLY A 462 -3.26 -23.22 4.48
CA GLY A 462 -4.38 -23.50 5.40
C GLY A 462 -5.66 -22.81 4.98
N GLY A 463 -6.72 -22.97 5.81
CA GLY A 463 -8.01 -22.35 5.55
C GLY A 463 -8.66 -22.82 4.24
N LEU A 464 -9.32 -21.90 3.54
CA LEU A 464 -9.96 -22.18 2.24
C LEU A 464 -8.96 -22.58 1.15
N SER A 465 -7.73 -22.13 1.23
CA SER A 465 -6.68 -22.38 0.22
C SER A 465 -6.38 -23.86 0.01
N ILE A 466 -6.58 -24.72 1.02
CA ILE A 466 -6.29 -26.16 0.95
C ILE A 466 -7.53 -27.03 0.67
N THR A 467 -8.69 -26.43 0.46
CA THR A 467 -9.89 -27.18 0.12
C THR A 467 -9.76 -27.84 -1.26
N LYS A 468 -10.47 -28.97 -1.46
CA LYS A 468 -10.46 -29.68 -2.75
C LYS A 468 -10.76 -28.74 -3.93
N THR A 469 -11.81 -27.94 -3.82
CA THR A 469 -12.21 -26.99 -4.87
C THR A 469 -11.15 -25.92 -5.12
N ALA A 470 -10.49 -25.42 -4.07
CA ALA A 470 -9.42 -24.44 -4.21
C ALA A 470 -8.24 -25.05 -5.02
N LYS A 471 -7.86 -26.27 -4.72
CA LYS A 471 -6.78 -26.96 -5.44
C LYS A 471 -7.16 -27.29 -6.90
N GLU A 472 -8.41 -27.63 -7.16
CA GLU A 472 -8.91 -27.81 -8.55
C GLU A 472 -8.85 -26.48 -9.35
N LEU A 473 -9.18 -25.34 -8.72
CA LEU A 473 -9.08 -24.03 -9.35
C LEU A 473 -7.64 -23.64 -9.62
N GLU A 474 -6.73 -23.91 -8.68
CA GLU A 474 -5.29 -23.67 -8.82
C GLU A 474 -4.72 -24.42 -10.02
N LEU A 475 -4.96 -25.74 -10.12
CA LEU A 475 -4.54 -26.58 -11.25
C LEU A 475 -5.11 -26.10 -12.59
N LYS A 476 -6.37 -25.61 -12.58
CA LYS A 476 -6.99 -25.07 -13.80
C LYS A 476 -6.28 -23.80 -14.27
N LEU A 477 -5.89 -22.91 -13.37
CA LEU A 477 -5.15 -21.69 -13.71
C LEU A 477 -3.76 -22.04 -14.27
N GLU A 478 -3.05 -22.95 -13.63
CA GLU A 478 -1.73 -23.41 -14.08
C GLU A 478 -1.80 -24.03 -15.50
N SER A 479 -2.80 -24.86 -15.76
CA SER A 479 -2.98 -25.46 -17.09
C SER A 479 -3.25 -24.41 -18.18
N GLN A 480 -3.98 -23.33 -17.88
CA GLN A 480 -4.23 -22.24 -18.82
C GLN A 480 -2.97 -21.40 -19.10
N GLN A 481 -2.02 -21.35 -18.17
CA GLN A 481 -0.73 -20.69 -18.38
C GLN A 481 0.22 -21.54 -19.23
N PHE A 482 0.22 -22.86 -19.07
CA PHE A 482 1.04 -23.80 -19.86
C PHE A 482 0.74 -23.74 -21.36
N PHE A 483 -0.53 -23.58 -21.74
CA PHE A 483 -0.94 -23.44 -23.15
C PHE A 483 -0.60 -22.07 -23.78
N LYS A 484 -0.12 -21.10 -23.02
CA LYS A 484 0.35 -19.81 -23.54
C LYS A 484 1.87 -19.78 -23.83
N SER A 485 2.63 -20.70 -23.26
CA SER A 485 4.10 -20.79 -23.41
C SER A 485 4.54 -21.78 -24.49
N CYS A 486 3.62 -22.42 -25.19
CA CYS A 486 3.79 -23.20 -26.40
C CYS A 486 3.19 -22.50 -27.62
#